data_e03e7b66297fa2fde314f51feebb8c75
#
_entry.id   e03e7b66297fa2fde314f51feebb8c75
#
_cell.length_a   1.000
_cell.length_b   1.000
_cell.length_c   1.000
_cell.angle_alpha   90.00
_cell.angle_beta   90.00
_cell.angle_gamma   90.00
#
_symmetry.space_group_name_H-M   'P 1'
#
loop_
_entity.id
_entity.type
_entity.pdbx_description
1 polymer ?
#
loop_
_entity_poly.entity_id
_entity_poly.type
_entity_poly.pdbx_seq_one_letter_code
_entity_poly.pdbx_strand_id
1 'polypeptide(L)'
;MATEAAAAVALFAAEVALVAAAVAEAAAEVADVAAAVAEEAAEVADVAAAEALEAEAEALDAEAVALLEALVAEVAAEVALVAAEVAEVAAAVAEPRIAST
;
A
#
# COMPACT_ATOMS: atom_id res chain seq x y z
N MET A 1 -12.91 -67.81 32.23
CA MET A 1 -11.57 -67.46 31.74
C MET A 1 -11.61 -66.86 30.35
N ALA A 2 -12.26 -67.52 29.38
CA ALA A 2 -12.32 -66.97 28.01
C ALA A 2 -13.09 -65.68 27.96
N THR A 3 -14.14 -65.50 28.76
CA THR A 3 -14.93 -64.27 28.80
C THR A 3 -14.16 -63.11 29.38
N GLU A 4 -13.31 -63.36 30.36
CA GLU A 4 -12.47 -62.33 30.97
C GLU A 4 -11.43 -61.84 30.00
N ALA A 5 -10.82 -62.78 29.28
CA ALA A 5 -9.82 -62.42 28.28
C ALA A 5 -10.46 -61.58 27.16
N ALA A 6 -11.66 -62.03 26.73
CA ALA A 6 -12.39 -61.29 25.69
C ALA A 6 -12.78 -59.90 26.16
N ALA A 7 -13.21 -59.77 27.43
CA ALA A 7 -13.55 -58.44 27.99
C ALA A 7 -12.33 -57.53 28.09
N ALA A 8 -11.19 -58.11 28.45
CA ALA A 8 -9.94 -57.33 28.54
C ALA A 8 -9.51 -56.80 27.17
N VAL A 9 -9.65 -57.63 26.15
CA VAL A 9 -9.30 -57.25 24.78
C VAL A 9 -10.25 -56.14 24.31
N ALA A 10 -11.55 -56.26 24.64
CA ALA A 10 -12.52 -55.26 24.25
C ALA A 10 -12.25 -53.92 24.93
N LEU A 11 -11.88 -53.94 26.20
CA LEU A 11 -11.51 -52.72 26.90
C LEU A 11 -10.26 -52.05 26.32
N PHE A 12 -9.28 -52.86 25.98
CA PHE A 12 -8.07 -52.38 25.37
C PHE A 12 -8.37 -51.75 24.02
N ALA A 13 -9.19 -52.39 23.22
CA ALA A 13 -9.59 -51.85 21.92
C ALA A 13 -10.35 -50.54 22.07
N ALA A 14 -11.21 -50.44 23.09
CA ALA A 14 -11.94 -49.20 23.37
C ALA A 14 -10.98 -48.06 23.76
N GLU A 15 -9.98 -48.36 24.56
CA GLU A 15 -8.98 -47.38 24.95
C GLU A 15 -8.17 -46.91 23.76
N VAL A 16 -7.77 -47.82 22.89
CA VAL A 16 -7.03 -47.46 21.69
C VAL A 16 -7.88 -46.52 20.81
N ALA A 17 -9.17 -46.85 20.69
CA ALA A 17 -10.08 -45.99 19.90
C ALA A 17 -10.21 -44.60 20.50
N LEU A 18 -10.29 -44.51 21.81
CA LEU A 18 -10.36 -43.21 22.49
C LEU A 18 -9.09 -42.39 22.29
N VAL A 19 -7.93 -43.04 22.39
CA VAL A 19 -6.66 -42.36 22.15
C VAL A 19 -6.59 -41.87 20.71
N ALA A 20 -7.00 -42.71 19.76
CA ALA A 20 -7.00 -42.34 18.36
C ALA A 20 -7.91 -41.13 18.11
N ALA A 21 -9.08 -41.12 18.76
CA ALA A 21 -10.00 -39.96 18.64
C ALA A 21 -9.39 -38.69 19.22
N ALA A 22 -8.71 -38.80 20.36
CA ALA A 22 -8.05 -37.65 20.97
C ALA A 22 -6.93 -37.09 20.09
N VAL A 23 -6.18 -38.01 19.48
CA VAL A 23 -5.09 -37.57 18.56
C VAL A 23 -5.68 -36.88 17.34
N ALA A 24 -6.80 -37.38 16.82
CA ALA A 24 -7.46 -36.77 15.67
C ALA A 24 -7.97 -35.35 16.03
N GLU A 25 -8.53 -35.23 17.23
CA GLU A 25 -8.99 -33.89 17.69
C GLU A 25 -7.84 -32.91 17.84
N ALA A 26 -6.73 -33.35 18.40
CA ALA A 26 -5.55 -32.53 18.56
C ALA A 26 -5.00 -32.08 17.18
N ALA A 27 -4.99 -33.03 16.23
CA ALA A 27 -4.54 -32.73 14.88
C ALA A 27 -5.46 -31.68 14.22
N ALA A 28 -6.78 -31.79 14.44
CA ALA A 28 -7.73 -30.82 13.90
C ALA A 28 -7.51 -29.44 14.51
N GLU A 29 -7.22 -29.39 15.80
CA GLU A 29 -6.93 -28.09 16.47
C GLU A 29 -5.68 -27.43 15.91
N VAL A 30 -4.65 -28.25 15.68
CA VAL A 30 -3.41 -27.72 15.10
C VAL A 30 -3.67 -27.19 13.70
N ALA A 31 -4.48 -27.89 12.92
CA ALA A 31 -4.83 -27.41 11.58
C ALA A 31 -5.62 -26.10 11.63
N ASP A 32 -6.52 -25.98 12.59
CA ASP A 32 -7.30 -24.74 12.75
C ASP A 32 -6.41 -23.56 13.14
N VAL A 33 -5.46 -23.80 14.04
CA VAL A 33 -4.51 -22.76 14.43
C VAL A 33 -3.64 -22.34 13.24
N ALA A 34 -3.17 -23.31 12.47
CA ALA A 34 -2.38 -23.03 11.28
C ALA A 34 -3.15 -22.19 10.27
N ALA A 35 -4.45 -22.51 10.10
CA ALA A 35 -5.30 -21.74 9.20
C ALA A 35 -5.49 -20.31 9.69
N ALA A 36 -5.68 -20.13 11.00
CA ALA A 36 -5.83 -18.81 11.59
C ALA A 36 -4.56 -17.97 11.41
N VAL A 37 -3.41 -18.59 11.62
CA VAL A 37 -2.12 -17.91 11.43
C VAL A 37 -1.94 -17.48 9.97
N ALA A 38 -2.34 -18.36 9.04
CA ALA A 38 -2.26 -18.04 7.62
C ALA A 38 -3.16 -16.87 7.26
N GLU A 39 -4.36 -16.80 7.84
CA GLU A 39 -5.27 -15.70 7.60
C GLU A 39 -4.71 -14.38 8.13
N GLU A 40 -4.12 -14.41 9.31
CA GLU A 40 -3.48 -13.23 9.87
C GLU A 40 -2.33 -12.75 9.01
N ALA A 41 -1.53 -13.67 8.51
CA ALA A 41 -0.41 -13.32 7.64
C ALA A 41 -0.92 -12.67 6.36
N ALA A 42 -2.03 -13.19 5.81
CA ALA A 42 -2.63 -12.59 4.62
C ALA A 42 -3.14 -11.18 4.87
N GLU A 43 -3.74 -10.96 6.04
CA GLU A 43 -4.21 -9.62 6.42
C GLU A 43 -3.06 -8.64 6.55
N VAL A 44 -1.96 -9.08 7.17
CA VAL A 44 -0.78 -8.23 7.31
C VAL A 44 -0.22 -7.87 5.94
N ALA A 45 -0.20 -8.84 5.02
CA ALA A 45 0.28 -8.58 3.65
C ALA A 45 -0.63 -7.58 2.93
N ASP A 46 -1.94 -7.69 3.13
CA ASP A 46 -2.89 -6.76 2.51
C ASP A 46 -2.70 -5.35 3.03
N VAL A 47 -2.49 -5.20 4.34
CA VAL A 47 -2.25 -3.89 4.93
C VAL A 47 -0.96 -3.29 4.38
N ALA A 48 0.10 -4.10 4.27
CA ALA A 48 1.37 -3.63 3.73
C ALA A 48 1.22 -3.18 2.28
N ALA A 49 0.42 -3.91 1.49
CA ALA A 49 0.16 -3.53 0.10
C ALA A 49 -0.60 -2.21 0.03
N ALA A 50 -1.59 -2.02 0.91
CA ALA A 50 -2.36 -0.78 0.94
C ALA A 50 -1.48 0.40 1.32
N GLU A 51 -0.58 0.21 2.28
CA GLU A 51 0.36 1.26 2.68
C GLU A 51 1.30 1.63 1.55
N ALA A 52 1.75 0.63 0.79
CA ALA A 52 2.62 0.89 -0.36
C ALA A 52 1.89 1.71 -1.43
N LEU A 53 0.61 1.42 -1.66
CA LEU A 53 -0.18 2.19 -2.62
C LEU A 53 -0.38 3.63 -2.16
N GLU A 54 -0.60 3.83 -0.88
CA GLU A 54 -0.72 5.17 -0.32
C GLU A 54 0.57 5.96 -0.50
N ALA A 55 1.70 5.31 -0.25
CA ALA A 55 3.00 5.97 -0.42
C ALA A 55 3.23 6.36 -1.87
N GLU A 56 2.81 5.51 -2.81
CA GLU A 56 2.91 5.83 -4.24
C GLU A 56 2.03 7.01 -4.61
N ALA A 57 0.81 7.04 -4.06
CA ALA A 57 -0.10 8.15 -4.32
C ALA A 57 0.46 9.46 -3.80
N GLU A 58 1.05 9.44 -2.62
CA GLU A 58 1.69 10.62 -2.05
C GLU A 58 2.86 11.10 -2.90
N ALA A 59 3.65 10.15 -3.41
CA ALA A 59 4.77 10.50 -4.27
C ALA A 59 4.29 11.15 -5.57
N LEU A 60 3.20 10.63 -6.14
CA LEU A 60 2.62 11.21 -7.36
C LEU A 60 2.08 12.61 -7.10
N ASP A 61 1.44 12.81 -5.95
CA ASP A 61 0.95 14.14 -5.57
C ASP A 61 2.10 15.12 -5.44
N ALA A 62 3.20 14.70 -4.82
CA ALA A 62 4.37 15.56 -4.66
C ALA A 62 4.96 15.93 -6.01
N GLU A 63 4.99 14.98 -6.95
CA GLU A 63 5.47 15.25 -8.30
C GLU A 63 4.57 16.25 -9.02
N ALA A 64 3.25 16.08 -8.86
CA ALA A 64 2.29 16.98 -9.49
C ALA A 64 2.45 18.41 -8.96
N VAL A 65 2.64 18.55 -7.65
CA VAL A 65 2.86 19.85 -7.05
C VAL A 65 4.15 20.48 -7.57
N ALA A 66 5.22 19.69 -7.68
CA ALA A 66 6.49 20.18 -8.20
C ALA A 66 6.35 20.67 -9.65
N LEU A 67 5.59 19.93 -10.46
CA LEU A 67 5.34 20.33 -11.85
C LEU A 67 4.54 21.64 -11.92
N LEU A 68 3.54 21.78 -11.06
CA LEU A 68 2.76 23.01 -11.01
C LEU A 68 3.61 24.20 -10.61
N GLU A 69 4.49 24.01 -9.63
CA GLU A 69 5.40 25.06 -9.19
C GLU A 69 6.34 25.48 -10.31
N ALA A 70 6.84 24.49 -11.06
CA ALA A 70 7.73 24.79 -12.19
C ALA A 70 6.96 25.55 -13.27
N LEU A 71 5.72 25.16 -13.54
CA LEU A 71 4.89 25.85 -14.52
C LEU A 71 4.62 27.29 -14.10
N VAL A 72 4.30 27.50 -12.83
CA VAL A 72 4.06 28.85 -12.31
C VAL A 72 5.32 29.71 -12.49
N ALA A 73 6.50 29.14 -12.21
CA ALA A 73 7.75 29.85 -12.37
C ALA A 73 8.00 30.22 -13.84
N GLU A 74 7.67 29.33 -14.76
CA GLU A 74 7.83 29.59 -16.20
C GLU A 74 6.89 30.70 -16.66
N VAL A 75 5.65 30.66 -16.20
CA VAL A 75 4.68 31.71 -16.56
C VAL A 75 5.14 33.04 -16.00
N ALA A 76 5.65 33.09 -14.78
CA ALA A 76 6.16 34.31 -14.19
C ALA A 76 7.33 34.88 -15.00
N ALA A 77 8.21 34.00 -15.47
CA ALA A 77 9.34 34.42 -16.31
C ALA A 77 8.86 34.99 -17.63
N GLU A 78 7.84 34.36 -18.24
CA GLU A 78 7.27 34.89 -19.50
C GLU A 78 6.61 36.23 -19.31
N VAL A 79 5.90 36.39 -18.21
CA VAL A 79 5.26 37.69 -17.90
C VAL A 79 6.33 38.78 -17.76
N ALA A 80 7.44 38.44 -17.10
CA ALA A 80 8.54 39.40 -16.94
C ALA A 80 9.15 39.75 -18.30
N LEU A 81 9.30 38.79 -19.20
CA LEU A 81 9.83 39.06 -20.55
C LEU A 81 8.89 39.96 -21.35
N VAL A 82 7.59 39.69 -21.28
CA VAL A 82 6.61 40.51 -21.98
C VAL A 82 6.63 41.93 -21.43
N ALA A 83 6.73 42.07 -20.13
CA ALA A 83 6.80 43.40 -19.52
C ALA A 83 8.04 44.18 -19.99
N ALA A 84 9.17 43.47 -20.09
CA ALA A 84 10.40 44.08 -20.59
C ALA A 84 10.25 44.50 -22.04
N GLU A 85 9.62 43.67 -22.87
CA GLU A 85 9.37 44.01 -24.29
C GLU A 85 8.45 45.20 -24.42
N VAL A 86 7.41 45.28 -23.61
CA VAL A 86 6.49 46.39 -23.63
C VAL A 86 7.25 47.68 -23.26
N ALA A 87 8.13 47.62 -22.27
CA ALA A 87 8.93 48.77 -21.87
C ALA A 87 9.86 49.22 -23.00
N GLU A 88 10.47 48.28 -23.71
CA GLU A 88 11.34 48.58 -24.84
C GLU A 88 10.58 49.24 -25.99
N VAL A 89 9.40 48.71 -26.29
CA VAL A 89 8.58 49.30 -27.34
C VAL A 89 8.15 50.74 -26.96
N ALA A 90 7.77 50.92 -25.70
CA ALA A 90 7.37 52.25 -25.23
C ALA A 90 8.53 53.22 -25.35
N ALA A 91 9.74 52.80 -25.02
CA ALA A 91 10.94 53.67 -25.13
C ALA A 91 11.22 53.97 -26.60
N ALA A 92 11.10 53.02 -27.48
CA ALA A 92 11.34 53.24 -28.90
C ALA A 92 10.32 54.20 -29.51
N VAL A 93 9.08 54.08 -29.08
CA VAL A 93 8.04 54.97 -29.56
C VAL A 93 8.30 56.43 -29.07
N ALA A 94 8.78 56.57 -27.87
CA ALA A 94 9.04 57.88 -27.28
C ALA A 94 10.27 58.56 -27.93
N GLU A 95 11.30 57.83 -28.28
CA GLU A 95 12.54 58.37 -28.82
C GLU A 95 12.38 59.20 -30.10
N PRO A 96 11.68 58.73 -31.11
CA PRO A 96 11.48 59.50 -32.32
C PRO A 96 10.82 60.86 -32.06
N ARG A 97 9.88 60.88 -31.15
CA ARG A 97 9.22 62.13 -30.79
C ARG A 97 10.21 63.14 -30.21
N ILE A 98 11.03 62.69 -29.30
CA ILE A 98 12.05 63.51 -28.66
C ILE A 98 13.06 63.99 -29.72
N ALA A 99 13.48 63.05 -30.58
CA ALA A 99 14.46 63.40 -31.63
C ALA A 99 13.91 64.39 -32.60
N SER A 100 12.62 64.35 -32.89
CA SER A 100 12.02 65.27 -33.88
C SER A 100 11.75 66.67 -33.32
N THR A 101 11.74 66.82 -32.01
CA THR A 101 11.55 68.15 -31.42
C THR A 101 12.89 68.86 -31.20
#